data_422dff1f99da7d92f6933989516dfe84
#
_entry.id   422dff1f99da7d92f6933989516dfe84
#
_cell.length_a   1.000
_cell.length_b   1.000
_cell.length_c   1.000
_cell.angle_alpha   90.00
_cell.angle_beta   90.00
_cell.angle_gamma   90.00
#
_symmetry.space_group_name_H-M   'P 1'
#
loop_
_entity.id
_entity.type
_entity.pdbx_description
1 polymer ?
#
loop_
_entity_poly.entity_id
_entity_poly.type
_entity_poly.pdbx_seq_one_letter_code
_entity_poly.pdbx_strand_id
1 'polypeptide(L)'
;MRLRVLVTHVAAGWQRQASVENMGLGGARVLLDERVAAGDAITLSFTAPTLWDPLVLRAHVAWVDAGGPPRRVGLAFEHKGPQAVFALYELIAALGFE
;
A
#
# COMPACT_ATOMS: atom_id res chain seq x y z
N MET A 1 -14.25 6.00 4.36
CA MET A 1 -13.57 5.07 5.31
C MET A 1 -12.07 5.13 5.07
N ARG A 2 -11.29 5.19 6.13
CA ARG A 2 -9.84 5.18 6.01
C ARG A 2 -9.31 3.79 6.29
N LEU A 3 -8.52 3.28 5.37
CA LEU A 3 -7.81 2.02 5.53
C LEU A 3 -6.39 2.31 5.98
N ARG A 4 -5.92 1.54 6.95
CA ARG A 4 -4.51 1.57 7.35
C ARG A 4 -3.81 0.37 6.76
N VAL A 5 -2.55 0.58 6.42
CA VAL A 5 -1.69 -0.46 5.88
C VAL A 5 -0.36 -0.42 6.62
N LEU A 6 0.20 -1.60 6.89
CA LEU A 6 1.55 -1.71 7.41
C LEU A 6 2.51 -1.68 6.24
N VAL A 7 3.37 -0.67 6.23
CA VAL A 7 4.38 -0.47 5.19
C VAL A 7 5.72 -0.95 5.71
N THR A 8 6.35 -1.86 4.98
CA THR A 8 7.69 -2.34 5.29
C THR A 8 8.63 -1.90 4.18
N HIS A 9 9.69 -1.18 4.55
CA HIS A 9 10.76 -0.83 3.61
C HIS A 9 11.74 -2.00 3.56
N VAL A 10 11.87 -2.63 2.41
CA VAL A 10 12.61 -3.89 2.30
C VAL A 10 14.09 -3.70 2.61
N ALA A 11 14.72 -2.68 2.03
CA ALA A 11 16.16 -2.46 2.21
C ALA A 11 16.50 -1.93 3.60
N ALA A 12 15.72 -0.98 4.12
CA ALA A 12 15.99 -0.35 5.41
C ALA A 12 15.45 -1.14 6.60
N GLY A 13 14.48 -2.02 6.36
CA GLY A 13 13.93 -2.91 7.39
C GLY A 13 12.96 -2.28 8.36
N TRP A 14 12.57 -1.01 8.17
CA TRP A 14 11.59 -0.38 9.07
C TRP A 14 10.16 -0.73 8.66
N GLN A 15 9.27 -0.68 9.65
CA GLN A 15 7.84 -0.85 9.45
C GLN A 15 7.09 0.33 10.04
N ARG A 16 6.11 0.85 9.32
CA ARG A 16 5.26 1.95 9.76
C ARG A 16 3.83 1.76 9.28
N GLN A 17 2.89 2.17 10.10
CA GLN A 17 1.50 2.27 9.71
C GLN A 17 1.32 3.50 8.81
N ALA A 18 0.57 3.35 7.74
CA ALA A 18 0.23 4.45 6.83
C ALA A 18 -1.27 4.48 6.58
N SER A 19 -1.79 5.65 6.26
CA SER A 19 -3.19 5.81 5.86
C SER A 19 -3.29 5.71 4.35
N VAL A 20 -4.20 4.88 3.86
CA VAL A 20 -4.47 4.75 2.43
C VAL A 20 -5.49 5.81 2.05
N GLU A 21 -5.10 6.74 1.17
CA GLU A 21 -5.99 7.79 0.67
C GLU A 21 -6.80 7.31 -0.53
N ASN A 22 -6.18 6.50 -1.37
CA ASN A 22 -6.82 5.97 -2.56
C ASN A 22 -6.16 4.65 -2.96
N MET A 23 -6.91 3.75 -3.54
CA MET A 23 -6.40 2.44 -3.93
C MET A 23 -7.16 1.92 -5.13
N GLY A 24 -6.43 1.33 -6.07
CA GLY A 24 -6.96 0.62 -7.22
C GLY A 24 -6.21 -0.69 -7.41
N LEU A 25 -6.45 -1.37 -8.53
CA LEU A 25 -5.79 -2.64 -8.82
C LEU A 25 -4.30 -2.48 -9.14
N GLY A 26 -3.89 -1.31 -9.61
CA GLY A 26 -2.50 -1.05 -10.01
C GLY A 26 -1.64 -0.48 -8.90
N GLY A 27 -2.23 0.11 -7.87
CA GLY A 27 -1.45 0.76 -6.84
C GLY A 27 -2.29 1.49 -5.82
N ALA A 28 -1.61 2.19 -4.92
CA ALA A 28 -2.25 2.95 -3.86
C ALA A 28 -1.53 4.28 -3.64
N ARG A 29 -2.28 5.26 -3.15
CA ARG A 29 -1.71 6.51 -2.64
C ARG A 29 -1.85 6.50 -1.13
N VAL A 30 -0.74 6.64 -0.45
CA VAL A 30 -0.69 6.59 1.01
C VAL A 30 -0.06 7.84 1.59
N LEU A 31 -0.39 8.13 2.85
CA LEU A 31 0.29 9.16 3.63
C LEU A 31 1.32 8.47 4.52
N LEU A 32 2.57 8.88 4.40
CA LEU A 32 3.69 8.24 5.08
C LEU A 32 4.60 9.30 5.69
N ASP A 33 4.98 9.10 6.96
CA ASP A 33 5.89 10.01 7.66
C ASP A 33 7.36 9.70 7.36
N GLU A 34 7.66 8.46 7.00
CA GLU A 34 9.02 8.04 6.74
C GLU A 34 9.51 8.49 5.36
N ARG A 35 10.80 8.67 5.24
CA ARG A 35 11.43 9.09 3.99
C ARG A 35 11.60 7.88 3.07
N VAL A 36 11.10 7.98 1.84
CA VAL A 36 11.26 6.98 0.80
C VAL A 36 11.64 7.67 -0.51
N ALA A 37 12.18 6.89 -1.43
CA ALA A 37 12.56 7.39 -2.76
C ALA A 37 11.90 6.55 -3.85
N ALA A 38 11.66 7.16 -4.99
CA ALA A 38 11.10 6.45 -6.15
C ALA A 38 11.98 5.24 -6.48
N GLY A 39 11.34 4.11 -6.72
CA GLY A 39 12.02 2.83 -6.97
C GLY A 39 12.25 1.97 -5.75
N ASP A 40 12.07 2.49 -4.54
CA ASP A 40 12.25 1.70 -3.31
C ASP A 40 11.27 0.53 -3.26
N ALA A 41 11.77 -0.64 -2.87
CA ALA A 41 10.96 -1.84 -2.70
C ALA A 41 10.21 -1.78 -1.37
N ILE A 42 8.92 -2.01 -1.44
CA ILE A 42 7.99 -1.91 -0.31
C ILE A 42 7.18 -3.19 -0.23
N THR A 43 6.88 -3.63 0.98
CA THR A 43 5.88 -4.66 1.24
C THR A 43 4.71 -4.03 1.99
N LEU A 44 3.50 -4.31 1.56
CA LEU A 44 2.28 -3.79 2.16
C LEU A 44 1.49 -4.94 2.78
N SER A 45 1.05 -4.76 4.01
CA SER A 45 0.18 -5.73 4.69
C SER A 45 -1.14 -5.02 5.03
N PHE A 46 -2.21 -5.48 4.40
CA PHE A 46 -3.56 -4.96 4.62
C PHE A 46 -4.32 -5.91 5.53
N THR A 47 -5.00 -5.35 6.52
CA THR A 47 -5.94 -6.10 7.36
C THR A 47 -7.32 -5.48 7.23
N ALA A 48 -8.33 -6.34 7.14
CA ALA A 48 -9.72 -5.91 7.09
C ALA A 48 -10.59 -6.96 7.75
N PRO A 49 -11.79 -6.57 8.27
CA PRO A 49 -12.68 -7.55 8.91
C PRO A 49 -13.10 -8.71 8.01
N THR A 50 -13.06 -8.50 6.69
CA THR A 50 -13.42 -9.52 5.70
C THR A 50 -12.27 -10.47 5.36
N LEU A 51 -11.06 -10.21 5.88
CA LEU A 51 -9.89 -11.02 5.60
C LEU A 51 -9.56 -11.92 6.79
N TRP A 52 -9.41 -13.22 6.54
CA TRP A 52 -8.92 -14.15 7.55
C TRP A 52 -7.45 -13.90 7.87
N ASP A 53 -6.64 -13.75 6.83
CA ASP A 53 -5.23 -13.42 6.93
C ASP A 53 -4.98 -12.06 6.30
N PRO A 54 -3.94 -11.32 6.74
CA PRO A 54 -3.56 -10.08 6.08
C PRO A 54 -3.24 -10.32 4.61
N LEU A 55 -3.68 -9.41 3.75
CA LEU A 55 -3.27 -9.41 2.36
C LEU A 55 -1.91 -8.75 2.25
N VAL A 56 -0.90 -9.50 1.84
CA VAL A 56 0.47 -9.01 1.71
C VAL A 56 0.80 -8.84 0.22
N LEU A 57 1.18 -7.63 -0.16
CA LEU A 57 1.53 -7.31 -1.53
C LEU A 57 2.92 -6.68 -1.59
N ARG A 58 3.65 -7.02 -2.63
CA ARG A 58 4.87 -6.30 -2.98
C ARG A 58 4.53 -5.10 -3.85
N ALA A 59 5.26 -4.03 -3.64
CA ALA A 59 5.08 -2.79 -4.38
C ALA A 59 6.42 -2.08 -4.50
N HIS A 60 6.46 -1.04 -5.30
CA HIS A 60 7.59 -0.12 -5.32
C HIS A 60 7.05 1.30 -5.29
N VAL A 61 7.87 2.21 -4.82
CA VAL A 61 7.54 3.63 -4.79
C VAL A 61 7.59 4.17 -6.22
N ALA A 62 6.45 4.63 -6.71
CA ALA A 62 6.35 5.20 -8.05
C ALA A 62 6.67 6.69 -8.04
N TRP A 63 6.20 7.41 -7.01
CA TRP A 63 6.47 8.83 -6.86
C TRP A 63 6.32 9.23 -5.40
N VAL A 64 6.95 10.35 -5.05
CA VAL A 64 6.88 10.93 -3.70
C VAL A 64 6.58 12.41 -3.86
N ASP A 65 5.63 12.91 -3.08
CA ASP A 65 5.32 14.33 -3.04
C ASP A 65 6.47 15.12 -2.42
N ALA A 66 6.73 16.32 -2.93
CA ALA A 66 7.85 17.15 -2.50
C ALA A 66 7.62 17.85 -1.16
N GLY A 67 6.41 17.84 -0.63
CA GLY A 67 6.08 18.48 0.64
C GLY A 67 6.73 17.84 1.85
N GLY A 68 6.63 18.48 3.02
CA GLY A 68 7.07 17.91 4.29
C GLY A 68 6.18 16.77 4.77
N PRO A 69 6.61 16.03 5.82
CA PRO A 69 5.82 14.94 6.36
C PRO A 69 4.52 15.42 7.02
N PRO A 70 3.40 14.66 6.94
CA PRO A 70 3.31 13.44 6.15
C PRO A 70 3.32 13.71 4.66
N ARG A 71 3.93 12.80 3.90
CA ARG A 71 4.04 12.92 2.45
C ARG A 71 3.05 11.96 1.78
N ARG A 72 2.49 12.40 0.66
CA ARG A 72 1.77 11.49 -0.23
C ARG A 72 2.78 10.70 -1.03
N VAL A 73 2.59 9.39 -1.04
CA VAL A 73 3.47 8.46 -1.74
C VAL A 73 2.61 7.60 -2.64
N GLY A 74 2.96 7.53 -3.92
CA GLY A 74 2.32 6.63 -4.87
C GLY A 74 3.07 5.31 -4.90
N LEU A 75 2.35 4.22 -4.68
CA LEU A 75 2.90 2.87 -4.68
C LEU A 75 2.30 2.10 -5.85
N ALA A 76 3.16 1.45 -6.65
CA ALA A 76 2.73 0.58 -7.73
C ALA A 76 2.84 -0.87 -7.26
N PHE A 77 1.75 -1.62 -7.38
CA PHE A 77 1.71 -3.01 -6.94
C PHE A 77 2.40 -3.92 -7.94
N GLU A 78 3.09 -4.93 -7.41
CA GLU A 78 3.69 -6.01 -8.20
C GLU A 78 2.82 -7.24 -8.01
N HIS A 79 1.99 -7.56 -9.00
CA HIS A 79 1.11 -8.71 -8.94
C HIS A 79 1.85 -9.97 -9.38
N LYS A 80 1.77 -11.01 -8.55
CA LYS A 80 2.43 -12.29 -8.82
C LYS A 80 1.49 -13.39 -9.29
N GLY A 81 0.26 -13.05 -9.62
CA GLY A 81 -0.69 -14.03 -10.12
C GLY A 81 -2.13 -13.60 -9.91
N PRO A 82 -3.09 -14.36 -10.49
CA PRO A 82 -4.49 -13.97 -10.46
C PRO A 82 -5.10 -13.99 -9.06
N GLN A 83 -4.59 -14.82 -8.16
CA GLN A 83 -5.13 -14.89 -6.79
C GLN A 83 -4.90 -13.60 -6.01
N ALA A 84 -3.73 -12.97 -6.18
CA ALA A 84 -3.45 -11.70 -5.53
C ALA A 84 -4.36 -10.59 -6.07
N VAL A 85 -4.62 -10.59 -7.38
CA VAL A 85 -5.52 -9.63 -8.01
C VAL A 85 -6.94 -9.81 -7.50
N PHE A 86 -7.42 -11.04 -7.38
CA PHE A 86 -8.75 -11.33 -6.82
C PHE A 86 -8.90 -10.84 -5.39
N ALA A 87 -7.93 -11.15 -4.54
CA ALA A 87 -7.96 -10.72 -3.14
C ALA A 87 -7.97 -9.20 -3.03
N LEU A 88 -7.17 -8.53 -3.85
CA LEU A 88 -7.12 -7.07 -3.88
C LEU A 88 -8.44 -6.48 -4.39
N TYR A 89 -9.04 -7.07 -5.42
CA TYR A 89 -10.33 -6.63 -5.94
C TYR A 89 -11.42 -6.73 -4.87
N GLU A 90 -11.48 -7.84 -4.15
CA GLU A 90 -12.45 -8.02 -3.08
C GLU A 90 -12.24 -7.00 -1.95
N LEU A 91 -11.00 -6.73 -1.60
CA LEU A 91 -10.67 -5.73 -0.59
C LEU A 91 -11.13 -4.33 -1.02
N ILE A 92 -10.84 -3.95 -2.25
CA ILE A 92 -11.24 -2.65 -2.80
C ILE A 92 -12.76 -2.52 -2.81
N ALA A 93 -13.45 -3.54 -3.27
CA ALA A 93 -14.91 -3.54 -3.31
C ALA A 93 -15.54 -3.44 -1.93
N ALA A 94 -14.98 -4.17 -0.95
CA ALA A 94 -15.48 -4.16 0.42
C ALA A 94 -15.27 -2.79 1.11
N LEU A 95 -14.22 -2.07 0.76
CA LEU A 95 -13.87 -0.79 1.37
C LEU A 95 -14.39 0.43 0.61
N GLY A 96 -14.98 0.22 -0.57
CA GLY A 96 -15.55 1.30 -1.36
C GLY A 96 -14.55 2.18 -2.09
N PHE A 97 -13.31 1.72 -2.25
CA PHE A 97 -12.35 2.38 -3.14
C PHE A 97 -12.67 2.01 -4.59
N GLU A 98 -12.71 2.97 -5.45
CA GLU A 98 -12.91 2.74 -6.88
C GLU A 98 -12.06 3.69 -7.71
#